data_d95573f2e822cf33542e4051f777425a
#
_entry.id   d95573f2e822cf33542e4051f777425a
#
_cell.length_a   1.000
_cell.length_b   1.000
_cell.length_c   1.000
_cell.angle_alpha   90.00
_cell.angle_beta   90.00
_cell.angle_gamma   90.00
#
_symmetry.space_group_name_H-M   'P 1'
#
loop_
_entity.id
_entity.type
_entity.pdbx_description
1 polymer ?
#
loop_
_entity_poly.entity_id
_entity_poly.type
_entity_poly.pdbx_seq_one_letter_code
_entity_poly.pdbx_strand_id
1 'polypeptide(L)'
;MRKKLMWGVVLSAVVVVVVNAATARATPQSGFSATTIAVGRFGDIDAASQVLRQFGDSTPRKDLWLSLQKTKGPSDLYVQSNTWIPNGSSGWHSHPSHSLIIVTAGMVTAYEGDDTTCTATEYTVGMGFVDHGGDHTHLLRNEGAVDAKTVAVQLIPAGAARRIDAAKPDGCSVF
;
A
#
# COMPACT_ATOMS: atom_id res chain seq x y z
N MET A 1 61.75 34.01 43.28
CA MET A 1 60.30 33.79 43.31
C MET A 1 59.93 32.92 42.12
N ARG A 2 59.65 31.62 42.36
CA ARG A 2 59.26 30.64 41.30
C ARG A 2 57.74 30.56 41.29
N LYS A 3 57.06 30.96 40.18
CA LYS A 3 55.67 30.82 39.96
C LYS A 3 55.37 29.35 39.54
N LYS A 4 54.63 28.63 40.34
CA LYS A 4 54.10 27.28 39.98
C LYS A 4 52.87 27.47 39.09
N LEU A 5 52.97 26.97 37.85
CA LEU A 5 51.83 26.89 36.92
C LEU A 5 51.08 25.59 37.20
N MET A 6 49.86 25.71 37.73
CA MET A 6 48.94 24.57 37.91
C MET A 6 48.20 24.33 36.60
N TRP A 7 48.44 23.18 35.97
CA TRP A 7 47.65 22.69 34.85
C TRP A 7 46.42 21.98 35.38
N GLY A 8 45.26 22.56 35.15
CA GLY A 8 43.97 21.88 35.41
C GLY A 8 43.64 20.96 34.24
N VAL A 9 43.52 19.67 34.53
CA VAL A 9 43.01 18.68 33.56
C VAL A 9 41.49 18.73 33.60
N VAL A 10 40.88 19.20 32.50
CA VAL A 10 39.44 19.15 32.30
C VAL A 10 39.12 17.77 31.71
N LEU A 11 38.53 16.88 32.50
CA LEU A 11 37.96 15.62 32.01
C LEU A 11 36.61 15.92 31.36
N SER A 12 36.54 15.90 30.03
CA SER A 12 35.26 15.91 29.31
C SER A 12 34.68 14.52 29.29
N ALA A 13 33.57 14.31 30.03
CA ALA A 13 32.79 13.10 29.96
C ALA A 13 31.97 13.07 28.65
N VAL A 14 32.30 12.17 27.73
CA VAL A 14 31.52 11.91 26.54
C VAL A 14 30.34 10.98 26.94
N VAL A 15 29.15 11.55 26.98
CA VAL A 15 27.90 10.75 27.15
C VAL A 15 27.54 10.15 25.79
N VAL A 16 27.78 8.85 25.61
CA VAL A 16 27.30 8.11 24.44
C VAL A 16 25.83 7.77 24.67
N VAL A 17 24.94 8.51 24.01
CA VAL A 17 23.51 8.14 23.96
C VAL A 17 23.35 7.03 22.94
N VAL A 18 23.20 5.79 23.43
CA VAL A 18 22.82 4.66 22.57
C VAL A 18 21.32 4.77 22.26
N VAL A 19 20.99 5.32 21.09
CA VAL A 19 19.62 5.29 20.58
C VAL A 19 19.36 3.86 20.08
N ASN A 20 18.64 3.06 20.85
CA ASN A 20 18.10 1.79 20.39
C ASN A 20 16.99 2.11 19.35
N ALA A 21 17.33 2.20 18.08
CA ALA A 21 16.33 2.16 17.00
C ALA A 21 15.74 0.74 17.01
N ALA A 22 14.54 0.59 17.56
CA ALA A 22 13.74 -0.61 17.36
C ALA A 22 13.49 -0.70 15.84
N THR A 23 14.13 -1.66 15.16
CA THR A 23 13.85 -1.94 13.76
C THR A 23 12.44 -2.48 13.68
N ALA A 24 11.50 -1.67 13.22
CA ALA A 24 10.14 -2.12 12.92
C ALA A 24 10.25 -3.29 11.92
N ARG A 25 9.75 -4.46 12.31
CA ARG A 25 9.80 -5.63 11.45
C ARG A 25 8.60 -5.61 10.51
N ALA A 26 8.86 -5.89 9.23
CA ALA A 26 7.81 -6.16 8.27
C ALA A 26 6.90 -7.28 8.75
N THR A 27 5.59 -7.12 8.57
CA THR A 27 4.62 -8.17 8.92
C THR A 27 4.54 -9.19 7.78
N PRO A 28 4.77 -10.48 8.04
CA PRO A 28 4.73 -11.49 6.99
C PRO A 28 3.29 -11.72 6.49
N GLN A 29 3.16 -12.05 5.24
CA GLN A 29 1.91 -12.60 4.70
C GLN A 29 1.64 -14.00 5.28
N SER A 30 0.38 -14.35 5.45
CA SER A 30 -0.05 -15.67 5.92
C SER A 30 -1.34 -16.09 5.24
N GLY A 31 -1.47 -17.35 4.82
CA GLY A 31 -2.68 -17.83 4.17
C GLY A 31 -3.08 -17.03 2.91
N PHE A 32 -2.10 -16.39 2.26
CA PHE A 32 -2.24 -15.56 1.07
C PHE A 32 -1.41 -16.13 -0.06
N SER A 33 -1.96 -16.09 -1.26
CA SER A 33 -1.24 -16.41 -2.49
C SER A 33 -1.62 -15.45 -3.60
N ALA A 34 -0.64 -15.16 -4.47
CA ALA A 34 -0.82 -14.27 -5.61
C ALA A 34 -0.26 -14.94 -6.87
N THR A 35 -1.03 -14.90 -7.94
CA THR A 35 -0.64 -15.44 -9.25
C THR A 35 -0.75 -14.35 -10.30
N THR A 36 0.35 -14.06 -11.01
CA THR A 36 0.32 -13.18 -12.17
C THR A 36 -0.39 -13.87 -13.32
N ILE A 37 -1.52 -13.30 -13.77
CA ILE A 37 -2.29 -13.77 -14.91
C ILE A 37 -1.66 -13.28 -16.20
N ALA A 38 -1.28 -12.00 -16.24
CA ALA A 38 -0.68 -11.36 -17.39
C ALA A 38 0.24 -10.20 -16.95
N VAL A 39 1.23 -9.92 -17.79
CA VAL A 39 2.06 -8.72 -17.69
C VAL A 39 2.28 -8.16 -19.09
N GLY A 40 2.18 -6.85 -19.24
CA GLY A 40 2.45 -6.14 -20.50
C GLY A 40 3.33 -4.92 -20.24
N ARG A 41 4.29 -4.68 -21.14
CA ARG A 41 5.16 -3.51 -21.08
C ARG A 41 4.66 -2.40 -21.99
N PHE A 42 4.66 -1.20 -21.46
CA PHE A 42 4.31 0.04 -22.15
C PHE A 42 5.52 0.97 -22.16
N GLY A 43 5.63 1.79 -23.23
CA GLY A 43 6.48 2.98 -23.23
C GLY A 43 5.82 4.13 -22.46
N ASP A 44 6.05 5.37 -22.91
CA ASP A 44 5.33 6.51 -22.37
C ASP A 44 3.83 6.36 -22.63
N ILE A 45 3.03 6.61 -21.59
CA ILE A 45 1.57 6.66 -21.70
C ILE A 45 1.15 8.12 -21.55
N ASP A 46 0.31 8.60 -22.45
CA ASP A 46 -0.36 9.89 -22.36
C ASP A 46 -1.79 9.69 -22.86
N ALA A 47 -2.67 9.26 -21.97
CA ALA A 47 -4.06 8.97 -22.29
C ALA A 47 -4.99 9.77 -21.39
N ALA A 48 -5.86 10.54 -22.02
CA ALA A 48 -6.91 11.28 -21.35
C ALA A 48 -8.26 10.94 -21.99
N SER A 49 -9.24 10.63 -21.16
CA SER A 49 -10.61 10.39 -21.59
C SER A 49 -11.56 11.21 -20.75
N GLN A 50 -12.49 11.89 -21.41
CA GLN A 50 -13.55 12.63 -20.72
C GLN A 50 -14.90 12.29 -21.33
N VAL A 51 -15.89 12.10 -20.48
CA VAL A 51 -17.26 11.83 -20.88
C VAL A 51 -18.20 12.69 -20.05
N LEU A 52 -19.06 13.47 -20.74
CA LEU A 52 -20.19 14.12 -20.11
C LEU A 52 -21.31 13.07 -19.97
N ARG A 53 -21.64 12.71 -18.75
CA ARG A 53 -22.75 11.78 -18.46
C ARG A 53 -24.00 12.59 -18.12
N GLN A 54 -25.10 12.23 -18.76
CA GLN A 54 -26.41 12.70 -18.40
C GLN A 54 -27.12 11.57 -17.63
N PHE A 55 -27.43 11.81 -16.36
CA PHE A 55 -28.22 10.86 -15.58
C PHE A 55 -29.68 11.06 -15.90
N GLY A 56 -30.38 9.97 -16.23
CA GLY A 56 -31.73 9.96 -16.75
C GLY A 56 -32.83 10.06 -15.70
N ASP A 57 -32.66 10.88 -14.66
CA ASP A 57 -33.73 11.26 -13.75
C ASP A 57 -34.33 12.61 -14.13
N SER A 58 -35.43 13.00 -13.52
CA SER A 58 -36.17 14.23 -13.78
C SER A 58 -35.39 15.52 -13.53
N THR A 59 -34.17 15.46 -13.01
CA THR A 59 -33.22 16.55 -12.86
C THR A 59 -31.99 16.27 -13.70
N PRO A 60 -31.78 16.94 -14.86
CA PRO A 60 -30.62 16.71 -15.71
C PRO A 60 -29.34 17.14 -14.99
N ARG A 61 -28.67 16.21 -14.33
CA ARG A 61 -27.32 16.38 -13.82
C ARG A 61 -26.33 15.97 -14.90
N LYS A 62 -25.40 16.85 -15.20
CA LYS A 62 -24.29 16.56 -16.10
C LYS A 62 -23.05 16.41 -15.23
N ASP A 63 -22.60 15.18 -15.03
CA ASP A 63 -21.33 14.93 -14.35
C ASP A 63 -20.24 14.67 -15.38
N LEU A 64 -19.09 15.27 -15.17
CA LEU A 64 -17.89 15.01 -15.95
C LEU A 64 -17.23 13.74 -15.37
N TRP A 65 -17.14 12.69 -16.19
CA TRP A 65 -16.24 11.58 -15.91
C TRP A 65 -14.91 11.86 -16.61
N LEU A 66 -13.82 11.90 -15.85
CA LEU A 66 -12.47 12.17 -16.34
C LEU A 66 -11.54 11.05 -15.89
N SER A 67 -10.79 10.49 -16.83
CA SER A 67 -9.70 9.55 -16.56
C SER A 67 -8.41 10.07 -17.20
N LEU A 68 -7.36 10.16 -16.39
CA LEU A 68 -6.04 10.60 -16.83
C LEU A 68 -5.02 9.52 -16.48
N GLN A 69 -4.25 9.06 -17.46
CA GLN A 69 -3.13 8.17 -17.28
C GLN A 69 -1.91 8.75 -17.97
N LYS A 70 -0.92 9.15 -17.20
CA LYS A 70 0.32 9.72 -17.73
C LYS A 70 1.52 9.09 -17.05
N THR A 71 2.41 8.50 -17.86
CA THR A 71 3.70 7.99 -17.41
C THR A 71 4.79 8.53 -18.33
N LYS A 72 6.00 8.60 -17.80
CA LYS A 72 7.21 8.87 -18.57
C LYS A 72 8.24 7.79 -18.30
N GLY A 73 8.71 7.15 -19.37
CA GLY A 73 9.55 5.96 -19.29
C GLY A 73 8.74 4.67 -19.28
N PRO A 74 9.42 3.53 -19.42
CA PRO A 74 8.77 2.23 -19.52
C PRO A 74 8.04 1.86 -18.24
N SER A 75 6.85 1.28 -18.40
CA SER A 75 5.99 0.80 -17.31
C SER A 75 5.52 -0.62 -17.57
N ASP A 76 5.35 -1.40 -16.51
CA ASP A 76 4.78 -2.75 -16.56
C ASP A 76 3.38 -2.73 -15.96
N LEU A 77 2.39 -3.20 -16.74
CA LEU A 77 1.04 -3.45 -16.27
C LEU A 77 0.91 -4.92 -15.87
N TYR A 78 0.59 -5.15 -14.62
CA TYR A 78 0.33 -6.49 -14.09
C TYR A 78 -1.16 -6.70 -13.89
N VAL A 79 -1.64 -7.88 -14.28
CA VAL A 79 -2.95 -8.43 -13.89
C VAL A 79 -2.69 -9.62 -12.99
N GLN A 80 -3.25 -9.61 -11.80
CA GLN A 80 -2.96 -10.58 -10.76
C GLN A 80 -4.26 -11.13 -10.16
N SER A 81 -4.29 -12.43 -9.92
CA SER A 81 -5.29 -13.08 -9.08
C SER A 81 -4.70 -13.31 -7.69
N ASN A 82 -5.43 -12.90 -6.67
CA ASN A 82 -5.07 -13.08 -5.27
C ASN A 82 -6.09 -13.98 -4.59
N THR A 83 -5.62 -14.77 -3.64
CA THR A 83 -6.48 -15.66 -2.84
C THR A 83 -6.02 -15.59 -1.38
N TRP A 84 -6.98 -15.47 -0.48
CA TRP A 84 -6.80 -15.58 0.97
C TRP A 84 -7.70 -16.69 1.49
N ILE A 85 -7.13 -17.68 2.15
CA ILE A 85 -7.92 -18.63 2.95
C ILE A 85 -8.52 -17.90 4.16
N PRO A 86 -9.52 -18.46 4.88
CA PRO A 86 -10.02 -17.86 6.11
C PRO A 86 -8.90 -17.50 7.10
N ASN A 87 -8.95 -16.29 7.65
CA ASN A 87 -7.93 -15.64 8.47
C ASN A 87 -6.59 -15.34 7.75
N GLY A 88 -6.52 -15.52 6.43
CA GLY A 88 -5.36 -15.15 5.63
C GLY A 88 -5.13 -13.63 5.61
N SER A 89 -3.87 -13.22 5.53
CA SER A 89 -3.42 -11.83 5.57
C SER A 89 -2.35 -11.58 4.53
N SER A 90 -2.44 -10.43 3.83
CA SER A 90 -1.35 -9.97 2.97
C SER A 90 -0.12 -9.50 3.74
N GLY A 91 -0.22 -9.27 5.06
CA GLY A 91 0.76 -8.48 5.81
C GLY A 91 0.74 -7.00 5.40
N TRP A 92 1.28 -6.12 6.23
CA TRP A 92 1.40 -4.69 5.93
C TRP A 92 2.42 -4.46 4.82
N HIS A 93 2.04 -3.70 3.81
CA HIS A 93 2.88 -3.41 2.66
C HIS A 93 2.39 -2.18 1.89
N SER A 94 3.22 -1.71 0.97
CA SER A 94 2.87 -0.71 -0.03
C SER A 94 3.26 -1.18 -1.42
N HIS A 95 2.96 -0.37 -2.42
CA HIS A 95 3.29 -0.59 -3.83
C HIS A 95 3.89 0.68 -4.45
N PRO A 96 4.72 0.60 -5.50
CA PRO A 96 5.25 1.79 -6.19
C PRO A 96 4.17 2.70 -6.80
N SER A 97 2.99 2.16 -7.09
CA SER A 97 1.86 2.87 -7.68
C SER A 97 0.55 2.23 -7.23
N HIS A 98 -0.56 2.91 -7.49
CA HIS A 98 -1.89 2.42 -7.15
C HIS A 98 -2.26 1.13 -7.87
N SER A 99 -3.15 0.37 -7.25
CA SER A 99 -3.80 -0.81 -7.83
C SER A 99 -5.32 -0.63 -7.86
N LEU A 100 -5.94 -1.06 -8.95
CA LEU A 100 -7.40 -1.21 -9.03
C LEU A 100 -7.75 -2.67 -8.73
N ILE A 101 -8.57 -2.90 -7.72
CA ILE A 101 -8.85 -4.23 -7.20
C ILE A 101 -10.35 -4.49 -7.25
N ILE A 102 -10.75 -5.69 -7.66
CA ILE A 102 -12.15 -6.15 -7.69
C ILE A 102 -12.23 -7.45 -6.90
N VAL A 103 -13.19 -7.56 -5.98
CA VAL A 103 -13.46 -8.80 -5.24
C VAL A 103 -14.28 -9.74 -6.15
N THR A 104 -13.77 -10.95 -6.34
CA THR A 104 -14.39 -11.97 -7.22
C THR A 104 -14.96 -13.16 -6.46
N ALA A 105 -14.57 -13.37 -5.20
CA ALA A 105 -15.17 -14.36 -4.30
C ALA A 105 -14.96 -13.97 -2.84
N GLY A 106 -15.86 -14.37 -1.97
CA GLY A 106 -15.79 -14.13 -0.54
C GLY A 106 -15.86 -12.65 -0.17
N MET A 107 -15.09 -12.25 0.85
CA MET A 107 -15.00 -10.90 1.38
C MET A 107 -13.55 -10.58 1.75
N VAL A 108 -13.10 -9.38 1.45
CA VAL A 108 -11.78 -8.86 1.85
C VAL A 108 -11.98 -7.66 2.75
N THR A 109 -11.31 -7.66 3.90
CA THR A 109 -11.26 -6.53 4.83
C THR A 109 -9.94 -5.79 4.63
N ALA A 110 -10.01 -4.48 4.37
CA ALA A 110 -8.87 -3.59 4.22
C ALA A 110 -8.65 -2.76 5.48
N TYR A 111 -7.39 -2.52 5.79
CA TYR A 111 -6.92 -1.63 6.84
C TYR A 111 -5.85 -0.70 6.25
N GLU A 112 -5.96 0.60 6.52
CA GLU A 112 -5.08 1.62 5.99
C GLU A 112 -4.05 2.07 7.04
N GLY A 113 -2.80 2.23 6.62
CA GLY A 113 -1.70 2.50 7.54
C GLY A 113 -1.67 3.91 8.11
N ASP A 114 -2.34 4.85 7.45
CA ASP A 114 -2.51 6.24 7.90
C ASP A 114 -3.79 6.45 8.74
N ASP A 115 -4.65 5.42 8.85
CA ASP A 115 -5.80 5.45 9.76
C ASP A 115 -5.38 5.07 11.18
N THR A 116 -5.26 6.08 12.04
CA THR A 116 -4.87 5.91 13.45
C THR A 116 -5.88 5.12 14.29
N THR A 117 -7.10 4.94 13.78
CA THR A 117 -8.17 4.16 14.44
C THR A 117 -8.20 2.71 13.97
N CYS A 118 -7.43 2.38 12.93
CA CYS A 118 -7.35 1.04 12.34
C CYS A 118 -8.74 0.50 11.96
N THR A 119 -9.52 1.32 11.26
CA THR A 119 -10.90 1.02 10.88
C THR A 119 -10.91 -0.07 9.81
N ALA A 120 -11.71 -1.10 10.03
CA ALA A 120 -11.95 -2.14 9.04
C ALA A 120 -12.89 -1.64 7.93
N THR A 121 -12.50 -1.82 6.68
CA THR A 121 -13.38 -1.59 5.52
C THR A 121 -13.60 -2.90 4.77
N GLU A 122 -14.84 -3.34 4.69
CA GLU A 122 -15.20 -4.61 4.05
C GLU A 122 -15.59 -4.42 2.59
N TYR A 123 -15.05 -5.28 1.72
CA TYR A 123 -15.37 -5.35 0.31
C TYR A 123 -15.88 -6.75 -0.04
N THR A 124 -17.09 -6.84 -0.62
CA THR A 124 -17.74 -8.08 -1.03
C THR A 124 -17.70 -8.26 -2.54
N VAL A 125 -18.14 -9.41 -3.02
CA VAL A 125 -18.14 -9.77 -4.45
C VAL A 125 -18.78 -8.67 -5.32
N GLY A 126 -18.07 -8.25 -6.36
CA GLY A 126 -18.48 -7.19 -7.28
C GLY A 126 -18.05 -5.79 -6.85
N MET A 127 -17.64 -5.59 -5.62
CA MET A 127 -17.08 -4.31 -5.18
C MET A 127 -15.64 -4.15 -5.69
N GLY A 128 -15.32 -2.92 -6.09
CA GLY A 128 -13.97 -2.51 -6.43
C GLY A 128 -13.46 -1.47 -5.43
N PHE A 129 -12.15 -1.46 -5.22
CA PHE A 129 -11.46 -0.45 -4.41
C PHE A 129 -10.09 -0.10 -5.00
N VAL A 130 -9.54 0.99 -4.53
CA VAL A 130 -8.21 1.49 -4.92
C VAL A 130 -7.26 1.28 -3.76
N ASP A 131 -6.16 0.59 -4.02
CA ASP A 131 -4.97 0.66 -3.21
C ASP A 131 -4.12 1.81 -3.74
N HIS A 132 -3.86 2.82 -2.92
CA HIS A 132 -3.30 4.09 -3.37
C HIS A 132 -1.84 4.00 -3.80
N GLY A 133 -1.06 3.05 -3.26
CA GLY A 133 0.36 2.92 -3.59
C GLY A 133 1.23 4.09 -3.08
N GLY A 134 2.46 4.18 -3.57
CA GLY A 134 3.43 5.14 -3.05
C GLY A 134 3.84 4.78 -1.62
N ASP A 135 3.89 5.78 -0.75
CA ASP A 135 4.20 5.58 0.69
C ASP A 135 3.00 5.11 1.52
N HIS A 136 1.83 4.95 0.88
CA HIS A 136 0.61 4.50 1.55
C HIS A 136 0.67 3.00 1.83
N THR A 137 0.72 2.64 3.10
CA THR A 137 0.73 1.24 3.54
C THR A 137 -0.67 0.75 3.84
N HIS A 138 -0.93 -0.51 3.54
CA HIS A 138 -2.21 -1.15 3.81
C HIS A 138 -2.02 -2.62 4.16
N LEU A 139 -3.10 -3.22 4.67
CA LEU A 139 -3.20 -4.65 4.95
C LEU A 139 -4.56 -5.14 4.48
N LEU A 140 -4.57 -6.24 3.72
CA LEU A 140 -5.79 -6.93 3.31
C LEU A 140 -5.90 -8.28 4.02
N ARG A 141 -7.08 -8.59 4.55
CA ARG A 141 -7.38 -9.85 5.24
C ARG A 141 -8.66 -10.47 4.72
N ASN A 142 -8.73 -11.79 4.90
CA ASN A 142 -9.99 -12.52 4.81
C ASN A 142 -10.47 -12.81 6.23
N GLU A 143 -11.43 -12.06 6.72
CA GLU A 143 -12.08 -12.26 8.02
C GLU A 143 -13.36 -13.06 7.92
N GLY A 144 -13.68 -13.56 6.72
CA GLY A 144 -14.80 -14.46 6.45
C GLY A 144 -14.47 -15.94 6.68
N ALA A 145 -15.47 -16.78 6.48
CA ALA A 145 -15.38 -18.22 6.69
C ALA A 145 -15.05 -19.04 5.43
N VAL A 146 -14.97 -18.39 4.27
CA VAL A 146 -14.66 -19.02 2.97
C VAL A 146 -13.50 -18.27 2.31
N ASP A 147 -12.86 -18.89 1.31
CA ASP A 147 -11.79 -18.24 0.57
C ASP A 147 -12.28 -16.93 -0.04
N ALA A 148 -11.46 -15.88 0.14
CA ALA A 148 -11.64 -14.60 -0.55
C ALA A 148 -10.71 -14.54 -1.76
N LYS A 149 -11.21 -13.97 -2.87
CA LYS A 149 -10.44 -13.79 -4.10
C LYS A 149 -10.62 -12.41 -4.68
N THR A 150 -9.54 -11.88 -5.25
CA THR A 150 -9.58 -10.63 -6.00
C THR A 150 -8.83 -10.75 -7.31
N VAL A 151 -9.16 -9.85 -8.24
CA VAL A 151 -8.31 -9.51 -9.38
C VAL A 151 -7.81 -8.10 -9.18
N ALA A 152 -6.51 -7.91 -9.29
CA ALA A 152 -5.85 -6.62 -9.16
C ALA A 152 -5.15 -6.25 -10.48
N VAL A 153 -5.25 -4.97 -10.86
CA VAL A 153 -4.53 -4.38 -11.99
C VAL A 153 -3.61 -3.29 -11.46
N GLN A 154 -2.33 -3.39 -11.75
CA GLN A 154 -1.29 -2.50 -11.23
C GLN A 154 -0.35 -2.07 -12.35
N LEU A 155 -0.21 -0.76 -12.57
CA LEU A 155 0.76 -0.17 -13.48
C LEU A 155 1.91 0.43 -12.67
N ILE A 156 3.13 -0.07 -12.86
CA ILE A 156 4.31 0.37 -12.09
C ILE A 156 5.48 0.70 -13.02
N PRO A 157 6.50 1.45 -12.58
CA PRO A 157 7.73 1.61 -13.34
C PRO A 157 8.34 0.25 -13.68
N ALA A 158 8.82 0.09 -14.91
CA ALA A 158 9.36 -1.18 -15.39
C ALA A 158 10.51 -1.67 -14.50
N GLY A 159 10.41 -2.93 -14.06
CA GLY A 159 11.41 -3.55 -13.17
C GLY A 159 11.32 -3.15 -11.71
N ALA A 160 10.38 -2.31 -11.31
CA ALA A 160 10.16 -1.99 -9.89
C ALA A 160 9.64 -3.22 -9.12
N ALA A 161 10.00 -3.30 -7.84
CA ALA A 161 9.40 -4.28 -6.94
C ALA A 161 7.90 -3.99 -6.80
N ARG A 162 7.06 -5.00 -7.04
CA ARG A 162 5.60 -4.83 -7.01
C ARG A 162 5.05 -4.63 -5.61
N ARG A 163 5.76 -5.13 -4.62
CA ARG A 163 5.41 -5.09 -3.20
C ARG A 163 6.61 -4.58 -2.41
N ILE A 164 6.35 -3.71 -1.46
CA ILE A 164 7.32 -3.17 -0.51
C ILE A 164 6.77 -3.50 0.88
N ASP A 165 7.43 -4.44 1.56
CA ASP A 165 7.00 -4.86 2.90
C ASP A 165 7.15 -3.72 3.90
N ALA A 166 6.16 -3.56 4.76
CA ALA A 166 6.10 -2.51 5.76
C ALA A 166 5.92 -3.07 7.17
N ALA A 167 6.30 -2.27 8.14
CA ALA A 167 5.98 -2.54 9.52
C ALA A 167 4.49 -2.26 9.79
N LYS A 168 3.96 -2.93 10.80
CA LYS A 168 2.63 -2.61 11.31
C LYS A 168 2.61 -1.18 11.86
N PRO A 169 1.63 -0.34 11.47
CA PRO A 169 1.48 0.99 12.03
C PRO A 169 1.24 0.97 13.54
N ASP A 170 1.74 2.00 14.22
CA ASP A 170 1.43 2.21 15.63
C ASP A 170 -0.09 2.46 15.78
N GLY A 171 -0.68 1.90 16.81
CA GLY A 171 -2.12 2.04 17.06
C GLY A 171 -3.00 1.00 16.35
N CYS A 172 -2.48 0.26 15.35
CA CYS A 172 -3.21 -0.84 14.74
C CYS A 172 -2.82 -2.18 15.37
N SER A 173 -3.79 -2.93 15.90
CA SER A 173 -3.55 -4.25 16.51
C SER A 173 -3.74 -5.41 15.52
N VAL A 174 -4.18 -5.12 14.29
CA VAL A 174 -4.49 -6.12 13.27
C VAL A 174 -3.23 -6.53 12.49
N PHE A 175 -2.99 -7.85 12.31
CA PHE A 175 -1.93 -8.45 11.48
C PHE A 175 -2.24 -9.90 11.11
#